data_41c582b8cfe7e38d6cc6643a0dbdd253
#
_entry.id   41c582b8cfe7e38d6cc6643a0dbdd253
#
_cell.length_a   1.000
_cell.length_b   1.000
_cell.length_c   1.000
_cell.angle_alpha   90.00
_cell.angle_beta   90.00
_cell.angle_gamma   90.00
#
_symmetry.space_group_name_H-M   'P 1'
#
loop_
_entity.id
_entity.type
_entity.pdbx_description
1 polymer ?
#
loop_
_entity_poly.entity_id
_entity_poly.type
_entity_poly.pdbx_seq_one_letter_code
_entity_poly.pdbx_strand_id
1 'polypeptide(L)'
;MGLISTVLAVDAGNSKTDVAVVTAAGEVLATARGGGFRPPAVGVPAALDALAEPVARAFADAGVTSVGHVSACLANADLPLEEERLATALEARGWGASVTVRNDTFAILRAGVAEPRGVAVVCGAGINCVGMRPDGRTARFPAIGRISGDWGGGWGLSEEALWHAARAEDGRGEPTTLASTLPAHFGLPTMYALIEALHLGHVGHERRHELAPVLFATAADGDPVARALVGRLAREVTVMATVALTRLDLLTEQTPVLLGGSVLTAGHALLDDAVRDQLAARAPKADVHVVSTSPVLGAALLGLDHLAAGTEAQERARRHWESGRH
;
A
#
# COMPACT_ATOMS: atom_id res chain seq x y z
N MET A 1 22.10 25.43 10.61
CA MET A 1 20.98 25.28 9.66
C MET A 1 19.70 25.37 10.48
N GLY A 2 18.76 26.25 10.15
CA GLY A 2 17.56 26.47 11.00
C GLY A 2 16.63 25.27 10.96
N LEU A 3 16.11 24.85 12.11
CA LEU A 3 15.14 23.76 12.31
C LEU A 3 13.90 23.83 11.40
N ILE A 4 13.53 25.03 10.93
CA ILE A 4 12.32 25.33 10.13
C ILE A 4 12.41 24.80 8.68
N SER A 5 13.58 24.32 8.24
CA SER A 5 13.84 23.99 6.84
C SER A 5 14.05 22.49 6.59
N THR A 6 13.60 21.61 7.48
CA THR A 6 13.80 20.17 7.35
C THR A 6 12.52 19.38 7.55
N VAL A 7 12.41 18.24 6.89
CA VAL A 7 11.31 17.29 6.96
C VAL A 7 11.83 15.96 7.50
N LEU A 8 11.15 15.37 8.47
CA LEU A 8 11.22 13.95 8.76
C LEU A 8 10.12 13.26 7.95
N ALA A 9 10.52 12.52 6.95
CA ALA A 9 9.63 11.66 6.17
C ALA A 9 9.56 10.27 6.84
N VAL A 10 8.37 9.76 7.06
CA VAL A 10 8.10 8.42 7.62
C VAL A 10 7.16 7.68 6.69
N ASP A 11 7.60 6.53 6.19
CA ASP A 11 6.76 5.55 5.50
C ASP A 11 6.73 4.28 6.36
N ALA A 12 5.62 4.06 7.06
CA ALA A 12 5.52 2.96 8.01
C ALA A 12 4.42 1.97 7.58
N GLY A 13 4.84 0.88 6.97
CA GLY A 13 3.99 -0.23 6.57
C GLY A 13 3.85 -1.31 7.65
N ASN A 14 3.00 -2.30 7.42
CA ASN A 14 2.78 -3.41 8.35
C ASN A 14 4.04 -4.28 8.59
N SER A 15 4.99 -4.31 7.66
CA SER A 15 6.18 -5.18 7.71
C SER A 15 7.47 -4.46 7.99
N LYS A 16 7.58 -3.20 7.59
CA LYS A 16 8.78 -2.36 7.74
C LYS A 16 8.41 -0.90 7.82
N THR A 17 9.33 -0.11 8.37
CA THR A 17 9.29 1.36 8.37
C THR A 17 10.55 1.88 7.71
N ASP A 18 10.41 2.82 6.78
CA ASP A 18 11.51 3.59 6.22
C ASP A 18 11.35 5.05 6.65
N VAL A 19 12.45 5.68 7.10
CA VAL A 19 12.47 7.09 7.48
C VAL A 19 13.58 7.83 6.76
N ALA A 20 13.37 9.14 6.50
CA ALA A 20 14.39 9.99 5.91
C ALA A 20 14.33 11.41 6.50
N VAL A 21 15.48 12.04 6.69
CA VAL A 21 15.59 13.47 6.99
C VAL A 21 16.00 14.21 5.73
N VAL A 22 15.14 15.16 5.31
CA VAL A 22 15.30 15.88 4.03
C VAL A 22 15.25 17.38 4.28
N THR A 23 16.14 18.15 3.68
CA THR A 23 16.12 19.62 3.73
C THR A 23 15.03 20.19 2.81
N ALA A 24 14.57 21.41 3.06
CA ALA A 24 13.67 22.13 2.15
C ALA A 24 14.25 22.33 0.74
N ALA A 25 15.59 22.21 0.57
CA ALA A 25 16.25 22.20 -0.73
C ALA A 25 16.25 20.82 -1.39
N GLY A 26 15.64 19.80 -0.79
CA GLY A 26 15.53 18.45 -1.32
C GLY A 26 16.77 17.56 -1.13
N GLU A 27 17.73 17.98 -0.31
CA GLU A 27 18.89 17.16 0.06
C GLU A 27 18.47 16.13 1.11
N VAL A 28 18.74 14.84 0.87
CA VAL A 28 18.54 13.77 1.82
C VAL A 28 19.76 13.68 2.73
N LEU A 29 19.59 14.04 3.99
CA LEU A 29 20.67 14.07 4.98
C LEU A 29 20.95 12.68 5.58
N ALA A 30 19.89 11.90 5.81
CA ALA A 30 19.99 10.56 6.39
C ALA A 30 18.74 9.74 6.05
N THR A 31 18.91 8.41 6.07
CA THR A 31 17.82 7.44 5.98
C THR A 31 18.02 6.34 7.01
N ALA A 32 16.95 5.77 7.54
CA ALA A 32 17.02 4.60 8.40
C ALA A 32 15.82 3.68 8.16
N ARG A 33 15.97 2.40 8.53
CA ARG A 33 14.91 1.40 8.41
C ARG A 33 14.65 0.74 9.75
N GLY A 34 13.36 0.56 10.08
CA GLY A 34 12.88 -0.11 11.29
C GLY A 34 11.89 -1.23 10.99
N GLY A 35 11.33 -1.78 12.06
CA GLY A 35 10.30 -2.82 12.02
C GLY A 35 8.94 -2.33 11.52
N GLY A 36 7.96 -3.23 11.50
CA GLY A 36 6.60 -2.93 11.07
C GLY A 36 5.81 -2.07 12.05
N PHE A 37 4.85 -1.31 11.52
CA PHE A 37 3.95 -0.44 12.26
C PHE A 37 2.54 -1.03 12.26
N ARG A 38 2.08 -1.55 13.40
CA ARG A 38 0.82 -2.30 13.52
C ARG A 38 -0.01 -1.88 14.75
N PRO A 39 -0.53 -0.65 14.81
CA PRO A 39 -1.32 -0.18 15.94
C PRO A 39 -2.50 -1.09 16.34
N PRO A 40 -3.24 -1.72 15.41
CA PRO A 40 -4.31 -2.62 15.78
C PRO A 40 -3.86 -3.86 16.58
N ALA A 41 -2.60 -4.29 16.39
CA ALA A 41 -2.06 -5.46 17.07
C ALA A 41 -1.43 -5.13 18.44
N VAL A 42 -0.77 -3.98 18.58
CA VAL A 42 0.05 -3.66 19.78
C VAL A 42 -0.40 -2.38 20.50
N GLY A 43 -1.39 -1.67 19.98
CA GLY A 43 -1.81 -0.35 20.45
C GLY A 43 -0.94 0.79 19.90
N VAL A 44 -1.51 2.01 19.88
CA VAL A 44 -0.83 3.20 19.32
C VAL A 44 0.49 3.51 20.04
N PRO A 45 0.57 3.51 21.39
CA PRO A 45 1.84 3.82 22.07
C PRO A 45 2.99 2.90 21.67
N ALA A 46 2.78 1.58 21.70
CA ALA A 46 3.81 0.60 21.37
C ALA A 46 4.19 0.64 19.87
N ALA A 47 3.23 0.89 18.99
CA ALA A 47 3.51 1.07 17.57
C ALA A 47 4.38 2.32 17.32
N LEU A 48 4.14 3.43 18.01
CA LEU A 48 4.98 4.64 17.93
C LEU A 48 6.36 4.44 18.59
N ASP A 49 6.46 3.64 19.64
CA ASP A 49 7.77 3.28 20.23
C ASP A 49 8.64 2.54 19.22
N ALA A 50 8.07 1.71 18.35
CA ALA A 50 8.81 1.05 17.28
C ALA A 50 9.36 2.03 16.22
N LEU A 51 8.78 3.23 16.08
CA LEU A 51 9.32 4.28 15.20
C LEU A 51 10.50 5.04 15.83
N ALA A 52 10.59 5.05 17.16
CA ALA A 52 11.57 5.89 17.86
C ALA A 52 13.02 5.52 17.51
N GLU A 53 13.32 4.23 17.35
CA GLU A 53 14.66 3.75 17.05
C GLU A 53 15.13 4.20 15.64
N PRO A 54 14.41 3.93 14.53
CA PRO A 54 14.85 4.41 13.22
C PRO A 54 14.87 5.95 13.11
N VAL A 55 13.96 6.66 13.79
CA VAL A 55 13.98 8.13 13.86
C VAL A 55 15.23 8.64 14.58
N ALA A 56 15.57 8.06 15.75
CA ALA A 56 16.77 8.45 16.50
C ALA A 56 18.05 8.25 15.69
N ARG A 57 18.16 7.14 14.95
CA ARG A 57 19.30 6.90 14.03
C ARG A 57 19.35 7.94 12.93
N ALA A 58 18.24 8.17 12.23
CA ALA A 58 18.19 9.17 11.15
C ALA A 58 18.54 10.58 11.66
N PHE A 59 18.09 10.94 12.86
CA PHE A 59 18.44 12.24 13.49
C PHE A 59 19.92 12.33 13.83
N ALA A 60 20.51 11.27 14.41
CA ALA A 60 21.93 11.23 14.74
C ALA A 60 22.79 11.36 13.48
N ASP A 61 22.47 10.60 12.42
CA ASP A 61 23.21 10.62 11.15
C ASP A 61 23.05 11.96 10.41
N ALA A 62 21.86 12.61 10.53
CA ALA A 62 21.63 13.94 9.97
C ALA A 62 22.20 15.10 10.83
N GLY A 63 22.66 14.82 12.06
CA GLY A 63 23.14 15.85 12.98
C GLY A 63 22.06 16.81 13.48
N VAL A 64 20.81 16.34 13.63
CA VAL A 64 19.66 17.12 14.10
C VAL A 64 19.01 16.46 15.32
N THR A 65 18.28 17.23 16.12
CA THR A 65 17.51 16.72 17.28
C THR A 65 16.01 16.82 17.07
N SER A 66 15.58 17.63 16.11
CA SER A 66 14.19 17.78 15.67
C SER A 66 14.17 18.41 14.29
N VAL A 67 12.98 18.45 13.66
CA VAL A 67 12.78 18.99 12.30
C VAL A 67 11.67 20.06 12.28
N GLY A 68 11.53 20.78 11.17
CA GLY A 68 10.43 21.74 10.97
C GLY A 68 9.08 21.03 10.78
N HIS A 69 9.06 19.89 10.10
CA HIS A 69 7.84 19.18 9.79
C HIS A 69 8.04 17.66 9.80
N VAL A 70 7.10 16.93 10.39
CA VAL A 70 6.99 15.45 10.28
C VAL A 70 5.90 15.12 9.27
N SER A 71 6.29 14.48 8.16
CA SER A 71 5.39 13.95 7.14
C SER A 71 5.31 12.43 7.29
N ALA A 72 4.28 11.94 7.96
CA ALA A 72 4.13 10.53 8.28
C ALA A 72 3.02 9.89 7.43
N CYS A 73 3.40 8.91 6.62
CA CYS A 73 2.51 8.05 5.87
C CYS A 73 2.49 6.68 6.55
N LEU A 74 1.35 6.35 7.18
CA LEU A 74 1.25 5.25 8.11
C LEU A 74 0.21 4.23 7.66
N ALA A 75 0.57 2.96 7.63
CA ALA A 75 -0.39 1.87 7.53
C ALA A 75 -1.37 1.91 8.72
N ASN A 76 -2.59 1.46 8.50
CA ASN A 76 -3.66 1.49 9.50
C ASN A 76 -4.08 2.92 9.96
N ALA A 77 -3.74 3.95 9.17
CA ALA A 77 -4.32 5.28 9.25
C ALA A 77 -5.43 5.41 8.20
N ASP A 78 -6.41 4.53 8.29
CA ASP A 78 -7.41 4.32 7.23
C ASP A 78 -8.59 5.29 7.37
N LEU A 79 -8.92 5.66 8.60
CA LEU A 79 -9.99 6.61 8.91
C LEU A 79 -9.44 7.98 9.32
N PRO A 80 -10.14 9.09 9.02
CA PRO A 80 -9.73 10.43 9.48
C PRO A 80 -9.47 10.51 10.99
N LEU A 81 -10.28 9.81 11.79
CA LEU A 81 -10.10 9.74 13.24
C LEU A 81 -8.79 9.04 13.65
N GLU A 82 -8.33 8.06 12.89
CA GLU A 82 -7.06 7.38 13.14
C GLU A 82 -5.89 8.29 12.77
N GLU A 83 -5.97 9.00 11.63
CA GLU A 83 -4.97 10.02 11.26
C GLU A 83 -4.83 11.10 12.34
N GLU A 84 -5.95 11.61 12.87
CA GLU A 84 -5.97 12.62 13.92
C GLU A 84 -5.34 12.11 15.23
N ARG A 85 -5.71 10.91 15.67
CA ARG A 85 -5.15 10.28 16.88
C ARG A 85 -3.65 10.01 16.75
N LEU A 86 -3.21 9.53 15.60
CA LEU A 86 -1.81 9.26 15.31
C LEU A 86 -1.02 10.57 15.21
N ALA A 87 -1.57 11.63 14.60
CA ALA A 87 -0.95 12.94 14.54
C ALA A 87 -0.74 13.52 15.95
N THR A 88 -1.77 13.52 16.81
CA THR A 88 -1.68 13.97 18.21
C THR A 88 -0.61 13.18 18.98
N ALA A 89 -0.56 11.87 18.78
CA ALA A 89 0.42 11.02 19.47
C ALA A 89 1.85 11.23 18.96
N LEU A 90 2.03 11.56 17.67
CA LEU A 90 3.34 11.94 17.10
C LEU A 90 3.78 13.32 17.52
N GLU A 91 2.87 14.31 17.64
CA GLU A 91 3.17 15.63 18.18
C GLU A 91 3.77 15.55 19.58
N ALA A 92 3.21 14.66 20.42
CA ALA A 92 3.72 14.43 21.78
C ALA A 92 5.16 13.86 21.81
N ARG A 93 5.69 13.32 20.70
CA ARG A 93 7.08 12.88 20.61
C ARG A 93 8.07 14.04 20.46
N GLY A 94 7.62 15.22 20.03
CA GLY A 94 8.48 16.38 19.85
C GLY A 94 9.51 16.27 18.73
N TRP A 95 9.29 15.38 17.75
CA TRP A 95 10.23 15.18 16.65
C TRP A 95 10.23 16.34 15.64
N GLY A 96 9.16 17.11 15.57
CA GLY A 96 9.04 18.25 14.68
C GLY A 96 8.13 19.34 15.22
N ALA A 97 8.25 20.54 14.65
CA ALA A 97 7.41 21.68 15.02
C ALA A 97 5.95 21.54 14.55
N SER A 98 5.72 20.74 13.51
CA SER A 98 4.39 20.36 13.01
C SER A 98 4.39 18.92 12.52
N VAL A 99 3.22 18.28 12.51
CA VAL A 99 3.02 16.90 12.10
C VAL A 99 1.84 16.80 11.13
N THR A 100 2.01 16.04 10.08
CA THR A 100 0.89 15.57 9.23
C THR A 100 0.95 14.06 9.13
N VAL A 101 -0.17 13.40 9.41
CA VAL A 101 -0.36 11.97 9.20
C VAL A 101 -1.29 11.75 8.03
N ARG A 102 -0.96 10.79 7.18
CA ARG A 102 -1.78 10.27 6.08
C ARG A 102 -1.68 8.76 6.03
N ASN A 103 -2.65 8.12 5.39
CA ASN A 103 -2.53 6.71 5.03
C ASN A 103 -1.31 6.49 4.11
N ASP A 104 -0.61 5.35 4.26
CA ASP A 104 0.60 4.99 3.52
C ASP A 104 0.42 4.95 1.99
N THR A 105 -0.81 4.73 1.50
CA THR A 105 -1.14 4.76 0.08
C THR A 105 -0.87 6.14 -0.55
N PHE A 106 -0.96 7.23 0.20
CA PHE A 106 -0.61 8.57 -0.27
C PHE A 106 0.89 8.72 -0.57
N ALA A 107 1.76 8.04 0.19
CA ALA A 107 3.19 8.01 -0.11
C ALA A 107 3.46 7.30 -1.44
N ILE A 108 2.81 6.17 -1.68
CA ILE A 108 2.91 5.44 -2.96
C ILE A 108 2.47 6.35 -4.11
N LEU A 109 1.33 7.02 -3.98
CA LEU A 109 0.83 7.93 -5.00
C LEU A 109 1.85 9.07 -5.25
N ARG A 110 2.28 9.78 -4.20
CA ARG A 110 3.16 10.95 -4.37
C ARG A 110 4.55 10.58 -4.89
N ALA A 111 5.08 9.41 -4.56
CA ALA A 111 6.35 8.92 -5.10
C ALA A 111 6.30 8.73 -6.62
N GLY A 112 5.18 8.24 -7.14
CA GLY A 112 5.04 7.89 -8.55
C GLY A 112 4.56 9.02 -9.48
N VAL A 113 4.22 10.21 -8.94
CA VAL A 113 3.74 11.35 -9.75
C VAL A 113 4.66 12.56 -9.64
N ALA A 114 4.82 13.31 -10.74
CA ALA A 114 5.62 14.54 -10.74
C ALA A 114 4.97 15.62 -9.86
N GLU A 115 3.69 15.86 -10.05
CA GLU A 115 2.85 16.79 -9.29
C GLU A 115 1.91 16.01 -8.37
N PRO A 116 1.35 16.60 -7.29
CA PRO A 116 0.37 15.94 -6.42
C PRO A 116 -0.99 15.77 -7.11
N ARG A 117 -1.01 15.04 -8.24
CA ARG A 117 -2.17 14.81 -9.10
C ARG A 117 -2.16 13.37 -9.61
N GLY A 118 -3.22 12.63 -9.32
CA GLY A 118 -3.38 11.24 -9.77
C GLY A 118 -4.17 10.39 -8.81
N VAL A 119 -4.20 9.10 -9.11
CA VAL A 119 -4.84 8.06 -8.29
C VAL A 119 -3.84 6.92 -8.10
N ALA A 120 -3.79 6.32 -6.93
CA ALA A 120 -3.10 5.05 -6.70
C ALA A 120 -4.07 4.00 -6.17
N VAL A 121 -4.01 2.81 -6.76
CA VAL A 121 -4.64 1.60 -6.23
C VAL A 121 -3.54 0.68 -5.74
N VAL A 122 -3.60 0.32 -4.48
CA VAL A 122 -2.61 -0.54 -3.82
C VAL A 122 -3.27 -1.84 -3.40
N CYS A 123 -2.77 -2.95 -3.92
CA CYS A 123 -3.22 -4.29 -3.57
C CYS A 123 -2.02 -5.11 -3.07
N GLY A 124 -1.95 -5.25 -1.76
CA GLY A 124 -0.95 -6.04 -1.03
C GLY A 124 -1.65 -7.08 -0.16
N ALA A 125 -1.50 -7.02 1.16
CA ALA A 125 -2.28 -7.85 2.09
C ALA A 125 -3.78 -7.53 1.99
N GLY A 126 -4.15 -6.24 1.96
CA GLY A 126 -5.47 -5.71 1.65
C GLY A 126 -5.50 -4.98 0.31
N ILE A 127 -6.55 -4.20 0.09
CA ILE A 127 -6.68 -3.31 -1.08
C ILE A 127 -7.10 -1.91 -0.61
N ASN A 128 -6.47 -0.88 -1.18
CA ASN A 128 -6.79 0.52 -0.90
C ASN A 128 -6.67 1.37 -2.17
N CYS A 129 -7.35 2.50 -2.18
CA CYS A 129 -7.22 3.48 -3.26
C CYS A 129 -7.30 4.89 -2.70
N VAL A 130 -6.39 5.73 -3.14
CA VAL A 130 -6.40 7.16 -2.85
C VAL A 130 -6.19 7.96 -4.13
N GLY A 131 -6.66 9.19 -4.12
CA GLY A 131 -6.38 10.16 -5.17
C GLY A 131 -6.06 11.52 -4.57
N MET A 132 -5.33 12.34 -5.30
CA MET A 132 -5.02 13.72 -4.93
C MET A 132 -5.07 14.66 -6.14
N ARG A 133 -5.28 15.93 -5.84
CA ARG A 133 -5.29 17.05 -6.78
C ARG A 133 -4.46 18.21 -6.24
N PRO A 134 -3.83 19.05 -7.11
CA PRO A 134 -2.99 20.17 -6.66
C PRO A 134 -3.73 21.21 -5.81
N ASP A 135 -5.06 21.28 -5.92
CA ASP A 135 -5.91 22.18 -5.11
C ASP A 135 -6.14 21.68 -3.67
N GLY A 136 -5.51 20.56 -3.29
CA GLY A 136 -5.60 19.94 -1.97
C GLY A 136 -6.74 18.95 -1.81
N ARG A 137 -7.65 18.80 -2.79
CA ARG A 137 -8.70 17.77 -2.74
C ARG A 137 -8.09 16.38 -2.79
N THR A 138 -8.66 15.47 -2.02
CA THR A 138 -8.29 14.06 -2.00
C THR A 138 -9.53 13.17 -2.18
N ALA A 139 -9.33 12.01 -2.76
CA ALA A 139 -10.28 10.90 -2.73
C ALA A 139 -9.67 9.76 -1.93
N ARG A 140 -10.48 9.09 -1.12
CA ARG A 140 -10.05 7.94 -0.31
C ARG A 140 -11.20 6.99 -0.05
N PHE A 141 -10.86 5.76 0.29
CA PHE A 141 -11.75 4.73 0.77
C PHE A 141 -11.33 4.33 2.19
N PRO A 142 -12.24 3.82 3.04
CA PRO A 142 -11.87 3.39 4.39
C PRO A 142 -10.86 2.25 4.44
N ALA A 143 -10.86 1.35 3.47
CA ALA A 143 -9.88 0.25 3.30
C ALA A 143 -9.69 -0.66 4.55
N ILE A 144 -10.78 -0.85 5.33
CA ILE A 144 -10.79 -1.68 6.56
C ILE A 144 -11.42 -3.06 6.34
N GLY A 145 -11.36 -3.56 5.10
CA GLY A 145 -11.82 -4.87 4.71
C GLY A 145 -13.31 -4.95 4.37
N ARG A 146 -13.92 -6.11 4.55
CA ARG A 146 -15.32 -6.35 4.13
C ARG A 146 -16.34 -5.40 4.78
N ILE A 147 -16.06 -4.88 5.95
CA ILE A 147 -16.93 -3.93 6.64
C ILE A 147 -17.03 -2.58 5.90
N SER A 148 -16.01 -2.20 5.15
CA SER A 148 -16.00 -1.02 4.28
C SER A 148 -16.39 -1.34 2.82
N GLY A 149 -16.71 -2.60 2.53
CA GLY A 149 -17.07 -3.06 1.20
C GLY A 149 -15.90 -3.46 0.32
N ASP A 150 -14.69 -3.56 0.87
CA ASP A 150 -13.49 -3.92 0.11
C ASP A 150 -13.51 -5.40 -0.28
N TRP A 151 -13.05 -5.68 -1.49
CA TRP A 151 -12.84 -7.03 -1.97
C TRP A 151 -11.49 -7.11 -2.69
N GLY A 152 -10.62 -8.00 -2.23
CA GLY A 152 -9.29 -8.19 -2.78
C GLY A 152 -8.23 -8.22 -1.69
N GLY A 153 -6.98 -7.93 -2.10
CA GLY A 153 -5.82 -8.17 -1.28
C GLY A 153 -5.45 -9.65 -1.18
N GLY A 154 -4.20 -9.93 -0.84
CA GLY A 154 -3.72 -11.32 -0.73
C GLY A 154 -4.51 -12.14 0.28
N TRP A 155 -4.92 -11.54 1.40
CA TRP A 155 -5.77 -12.20 2.41
C TRP A 155 -7.14 -12.55 1.85
N GLY A 156 -7.84 -11.58 1.27
CA GLY A 156 -9.18 -11.80 0.72
C GLY A 156 -9.17 -12.81 -0.43
N LEU A 157 -8.18 -12.74 -1.31
CA LEU A 157 -8.00 -13.70 -2.41
C LEU A 157 -7.76 -15.11 -1.89
N SER A 158 -6.93 -15.27 -0.86
CA SER A 158 -6.67 -16.57 -0.23
C SER A 158 -7.92 -17.16 0.43
N GLU A 159 -8.72 -16.32 1.09
CA GLU A 159 -10.00 -16.76 1.68
C GLU A 159 -11.01 -17.19 0.62
N GLU A 160 -11.12 -16.45 -0.48
CA GLU A 160 -12.01 -16.83 -1.60
C GLU A 160 -11.53 -18.14 -2.26
N ALA A 161 -10.22 -18.29 -2.47
CA ALA A 161 -9.65 -19.53 -3.02
C ALA A 161 -9.96 -20.74 -2.13
N LEU A 162 -9.75 -20.60 -0.81
CA LEU A 162 -10.09 -21.64 0.18
C LEU A 162 -11.59 -21.97 0.17
N TRP A 163 -12.44 -20.94 0.12
CA TRP A 163 -13.90 -21.12 0.11
C TRP A 163 -14.37 -21.91 -1.12
N HIS A 164 -13.86 -21.55 -2.31
CA HIS A 164 -14.22 -22.24 -3.56
C HIS A 164 -13.66 -23.68 -3.58
N ALA A 165 -12.40 -23.87 -3.16
CA ALA A 165 -11.76 -25.17 -3.11
C ALA A 165 -12.48 -26.14 -2.16
N ALA A 166 -12.84 -25.67 -0.96
CA ALA A 166 -13.57 -26.49 0.02
C ALA A 166 -14.95 -26.94 -0.51
N ARG A 167 -15.65 -26.02 -1.19
CA ARG A 167 -16.96 -26.33 -1.79
C ARG A 167 -16.88 -27.25 -3.01
N ALA A 168 -15.80 -27.16 -3.77
CA ALA A 168 -15.54 -28.12 -4.86
C ALA A 168 -15.27 -29.53 -4.33
N GLU A 169 -14.49 -29.65 -3.25
CA GLU A 169 -14.18 -30.93 -2.59
C GLU A 169 -15.43 -31.66 -2.10
N ASP A 170 -16.37 -30.95 -1.49
CA ASP A 170 -17.57 -31.53 -0.90
C ASP A 170 -18.82 -31.51 -1.83
N GLY A 171 -18.67 -31.07 -3.08
CA GLY A 171 -19.70 -31.05 -4.10
C GLY A 171 -20.72 -29.92 -4.00
N ARG A 172 -20.53 -28.92 -3.12
CA ARG A 172 -21.40 -27.75 -3.01
C ARG A 172 -21.06 -26.62 -4.01
N GLY A 173 -19.90 -26.70 -4.69
CA GLY A 173 -19.40 -25.67 -5.59
C GLY A 173 -18.98 -26.23 -6.93
N GLU A 174 -18.60 -25.32 -7.83
CA GLU A 174 -18.05 -25.66 -9.13
C GLU A 174 -16.71 -26.41 -8.98
N PRO A 175 -16.45 -27.42 -9.82
CA PRO A 175 -15.15 -28.09 -9.84
C PRO A 175 -14.02 -27.10 -10.12
N THR A 176 -12.95 -27.22 -9.35
CA THR A 176 -11.74 -26.36 -9.50
C THR A 176 -10.50 -27.14 -9.09
N THR A 177 -9.41 -26.91 -9.81
CA THR A 177 -8.08 -27.47 -9.46
C THR A 177 -7.50 -26.83 -8.19
N LEU A 178 -8.07 -25.72 -7.70
CA LEU A 178 -7.74 -25.15 -6.37
C LEU A 178 -7.91 -26.19 -5.25
N ALA A 179 -8.88 -27.13 -5.38
CA ALA A 179 -9.10 -28.20 -4.40
C ALA A 179 -7.89 -29.14 -4.24
N SER A 180 -7.01 -29.21 -5.24
CA SER A 180 -5.76 -29.98 -5.19
C SER A 180 -4.52 -29.09 -5.03
N THR A 181 -4.46 -27.91 -5.66
CA THR A 181 -3.27 -27.06 -5.64
C THR A 181 -3.06 -26.38 -4.29
N LEU A 182 -4.14 -25.96 -3.59
CA LEU A 182 -4.01 -25.33 -2.27
C LEU A 182 -3.46 -26.29 -1.19
N PRO A 183 -3.99 -27.53 -0.99
CA PRO A 183 -3.40 -28.45 -0.04
C PRO A 183 -1.98 -28.89 -0.44
N ALA A 184 -1.71 -29.07 -1.74
CA ALA A 184 -0.38 -29.44 -2.23
C ALA A 184 0.69 -28.43 -1.87
N HIS A 185 0.36 -27.12 -1.80
CA HIS A 185 1.28 -26.05 -1.35
C HIS A 185 1.83 -26.33 0.07
N PHE A 186 1.01 -26.94 0.95
CA PHE A 186 1.41 -27.31 2.31
C PHE A 186 1.84 -28.78 2.44
N GLY A 187 2.00 -29.49 1.32
CA GLY A 187 2.35 -30.92 1.33
C GLY A 187 1.23 -31.83 1.84
N LEU A 188 -0.02 -31.37 1.75
CA LEU A 188 -1.20 -32.10 2.22
C LEU A 188 -1.92 -32.78 1.04
N PRO A 189 -2.53 -33.98 1.26
CA PRO A 189 -3.07 -34.79 0.16
C PRO A 189 -4.45 -34.30 -0.34
N THR A 190 -5.26 -33.66 0.50
CA THR A 190 -6.64 -33.29 0.17
C THR A 190 -7.00 -31.92 0.76
N MET A 191 -8.05 -31.32 0.23
CA MET A 191 -8.60 -30.08 0.78
C MET A 191 -9.13 -30.27 2.21
N TYR A 192 -9.69 -31.43 2.53
CA TYR A 192 -10.12 -31.77 3.90
C TYR A 192 -8.94 -31.77 4.87
N ALA A 193 -7.79 -32.34 4.48
CA ALA A 193 -6.57 -32.31 5.30
C ALA A 193 -6.07 -30.87 5.53
N LEU A 194 -6.18 -29.98 4.54
CA LEU A 194 -5.85 -28.57 4.69
C LEU A 194 -6.82 -27.85 5.63
N ILE A 195 -8.12 -28.10 5.51
CA ILE A 195 -9.15 -27.54 6.42
C ILE A 195 -8.83 -27.95 7.86
N GLU A 196 -8.56 -29.23 8.11
CA GLU A 196 -8.21 -29.75 9.43
C GLU A 196 -6.92 -29.12 9.96
N ALA A 197 -5.86 -29.04 9.13
CA ALA A 197 -4.58 -28.47 9.52
C ALA A 197 -4.68 -26.96 9.87
N LEU A 198 -5.46 -26.20 9.13
CA LEU A 198 -5.73 -24.79 9.42
C LEU A 198 -6.59 -24.61 10.70
N HIS A 199 -7.64 -25.44 10.84
CA HIS A 199 -8.56 -25.36 11.98
C HIS A 199 -7.87 -25.72 13.30
N LEU A 200 -7.02 -26.75 13.30
CA LEU A 200 -6.28 -27.22 14.48
C LEU A 200 -4.96 -26.44 14.71
N GLY A 201 -4.61 -25.49 13.83
CA GLY A 201 -3.40 -24.70 13.96
C GLY A 201 -2.10 -25.44 13.58
N HIS A 202 -2.17 -26.60 12.95
CA HIS A 202 -0.99 -27.30 12.40
C HIS A 202 -0.35 -26.51 11.25
N VAL A 203 -1.18 -25.79 10.48
CA VAL A 203 -0.76 -24.70 9.57
C VAL A 203 -1.22 -23.41 10.21
N GLY A 204 -0.27 -22.50 10.52
CA GLY A 204 -0.56 -21.23 11.14
C GLY A 204 -1.49 -20.36 10.29
N HIS A 205 -2.40 -19.65 10.94
CA HIS A 205 -3.39 -18.78 10.25
C HIS A 205 -2.74 -17.74 9.36
N GLU A 206 -1.59 -17.20 9.76
CA GLU A 206 -0.80 -16.22 9.02
C GLU A 206 -0.29 -16.76 7.68
N ARG A 207 -0.07 -18.09 7.59
CA ARG A 207 0.42 -18.73 6.36
C ARG A 207 -0.63 -18.79 5.24
N ARG A 208 -1.90 -18.51 5.53
CA ARG A 208 -2.95 -18.46 4.48
C ARG A 208 -2.65 -17.47 3.36
N HIS A 209 -1.92 -16.38 3.66
CA HIS A 209 -1.53 -15.41 2.62
C HIS A 209 -0.65 -16.02 1.51
N GLU A 210 0.02 -17.15 1.80
CA GLU A 210 0.82 -17.90 0.82
C GLU A 210 -0.05 -18.49 -0.32
N LEU A 211 -1.36 -18.57 -0.13
CA LEU A 211 -2.29 -19.16 -1.12
C LEU A 211 -2.66 -18.20 -2.26
N ALA A 212 -2.46 -16.90 -2.12
CA ALA A 212 -2.73 -15.96 -3.20
C ALA A 212 -1.86 -16.21 -4.44
N PRO A 213 -0.53 -16.42 -4.35
CA PRO A 213 0.28 -16.85 -5.47
C PRO A 213 -0.19 -18.18 -6.11
N VAL A 214 -0.67 -19.13 -5.29
CA VAL A 214 -1.21 -20.43 -5.80
C VAL A 214 -2.47 -20.19 -6.62
N LEU A 215 -3.36 -19.30 -6.18
CA LEU A 215 -4.55 -18.88 -6.94
C LEU A 215 -4.15 -18.33 -8.32
N PHE A 216 -3.16 -17.42 -8.39
CA PHE A 216 -2.71 -16.85 -9.66
C PHE A 216 -2.08 -17.89 -10.58
N ALA A 217 -1.27 -18.81 -10.06
CA ALA A 217 -0.71 -19.92 -10.83
C ALA A 217 -1.82 -20.82 -11.39
N THR A 218 -2.78 -21.22 -10.55
CA THR A 218 -3.92 -22.05 -10.96
C THR A 218 -4.78 -21.34 -12.02
N ALA A 219 -4.96 -20.01 -11.92
CA ALA A 219 -5.64 -19.23 -12.95
C ALA A 219 -4.88 -19.21 -14.28
N ALA A 220 -3.55 -19.07 -14.23
CA ALA A 220 -2.70 -19.12 -15.43
C ALA A 220 -2.78 -20.49 -16.13
N ASP A 221 -2.86 -21.58 -15.38
CA ASP A 221 -3.04 -22.95 -15.88
C ASP A 221 -4.44 -23.20 -16.47
N GLY A 222 -5.36 -22.24 -16.37
CA GLY A 222 -6.63 -22.28 -17.08
C GLY A 222 -7.85 -22.62 -16.24
N ASP A 223 -7.72 -22.76 -14.92
CA ASP A 223 -8.86 -23.05 -14.05
C ASP A 223 -9.93 -21.94 -14.10
N PRO A 224 -11.19 -22.26 -14.41
CA PRO A 224 -12.22 -21.26 -14.62
C PRO A 224 -12.61 -20.51 -13.35
N VAL A 225 -12.58 -21.15 -12.18
CA VAL A 225 -12.91 -20.55 -10.89
C VAL A 225 -11.81 -19.59 -10.49
N ALA A 226 -10.55 -20.01 -10.58
CA ALA A 226 -9.40 -19.15 -10.29
C ALA A 226 -9.35 -17.93 -11.22
N ARG A 227 -9.61 -18.11 -12.53
CA ARG A 227 -9.73 -16.99 -13.50
C ARG A 227 -10.87 -16.04 -13.15
N ALA A 228 -12.01 -16.54 -12.70
CA ALA A 228 -13.12 -15.70 -12.29
C ALA A 228 -12.77 -14.81 -11.08
N LEU A 229 -12.00 -15.33 -10.11
CA LEU A 229 -11.51 -14.59 -8.95
C LEU A 229 -10.50 -13.50 -9.38
N VAL A 230 -9.55 -13.83 -10.26
CA VAL A 230 -8.62 -12.83 -10.82
C VAL A 230 -9.36 -11.75 -11.61
N GLY A 231 -10.34 -12.13 -12.43
CA GLY A 231 -11.18 -11.17 -13.17
C GLY A 231 -12.03 -10.28 -12.24
N ARG A 232 -12.46 -10.80 -11.09
CA ARG A 232 -13.14 -9.99 -10.07
C ARG A 232 -12.20 -8.98 -9.46
N LEU A 233 -10.96 -9.37 -9.12
CA LEU A 233 -9.96 -8.42 -8.61
C LEU A 233 -9.69 -7.30 -9.61
N ALA A 234 -9.55 -7.62 -10.92
CA ALA A 234 -9.38 -6.60 -11.95
C ALA A 234 -10.54 -5.59 -11.98
N ARG A 235 -11.78 -6.07 -11.79
CA ARG A 235 -12.96 -5.19 -11.69
C ARG A 235 -12.90 -4.29 -10.46
N GLU A 236 -12.53 -4.81 -9.30
CA GLU A 236 -12.42 -4.02 -8.06
C GLU A 236 -11.38 -2.91 -8.21
N VAL A 237 -10.17 -3.24 -8.70
CA VAL A 237 -9.10 -2.26 -8.98
C VAL A 237 -9.62 -1.16 -9.92
N THR A 238 -10.28 -1.55 -11.00
CA THR A 238 -10.82 -0.61 -12.00
C THR A 238 -11.92 0.27 -11.42
N VAL A 239 -12.83 -0.29 -10.62
CA VAL A 239 -13.93 0.46 -9.99
C VAL A 239 -13.37 1.47 -8.99
N MET A 240 -12.44 1.08 -8.12
CA MET A 240 -11.83 1.99 -7.16
C MET A 240 -11.12 3.16 -7.86
N ALA A 241 -10.30 2.88 -8.88
CA ALA A 241 -9.62 3.91 -9.67
C ALA A 241 -10.62 4.86 -10.34
N THR A 242 -11.64 4.33 -11.01
CA THR A 242 -12.64 5.13 -11.72
C THR A 242 -13.44 6.02 -10.77
N VAL A 243 -13.85 5.50 -9.61
CA VAL A 243 -14.56 6.27 -8.59
C VAL A 243 -13.68 7.38 -8.01
N ALA A 244 -12.40 7.10 -7.74
CA ALA A 244 -11.46 8.12 -7.25
C ALA A 244 -11.25 9.23 -8.29
N LEU A 245 -11.06 8.88 -9.58
CA LEU A 245 -10.96 9.83 -10.69
C LEU A 245 -12.22 10.69 -10.79
N THR A 246 -13.40 10.08 -10.67
CA THR A 246 -14.68 10.80 -10.74
C THR A 246 -14.85 11.77 -9.58
N ARG A 247 -14.55 11.36 -8.33
CA ARG A 247 -14.63 12.22 -7.13
C ARG A 247 -13.72 13.45 -7.21
N LEU A 248 -12.64 13.35 -8.00
CA LEU A 248 -11.67 14.42 -8.18
C LEU A 248 -11.86 15.19 -9.50
N ASP A 249 -12.89 14.92 -10.28
CA ASP A 249 -13.12 15.50 -11.61
C ASP A 249 -11.94 15.28 -12.58
N LEU A 250 -11.27 14.11 -12.48
CA LEU A 250 -10.09 13.75 -13.26
C LEU A 250 -10.37 12.72 -14.37
N LEU A 251 -11.59 12.18 -14.44
CA LEU A 251 -11.94 11.08 -15.36
C LEU A 251 -11.75 11.45 -16.85
N THR A 252 -11.94 12.72 -17.19
CA THR A 252 -11.83 13.24 -18.57
C THR A 252 -10.50 13.91 -18.86
N GLU A 253 -9.60 13.97 -17.88
CA GLU A 253 -8.27 14.55 -17.99
C GLU A 253 -7.20 13.46 -18.08
N GLN A 254 -6.09 13.73 -18.79
CA GLN A 254 -4.93 12.84 -18.75
C GLN A 254 -4.41 12.77 -17.31
N THR A 255 -4.49 11.62 -16.68
CA THR A 255 -4.23 11.49 -15.25
C THR A 255 -3.48 10.19 -14.96
N PRO A 256 -2.36 10.24 -14.21
CA PRO A 256 -1.67 9.04 -13.75
C PRO A 256 -2.57 8.18 -12.86
N VAL A 257 -2.63 6.88 -13.15
CA VAL A 257 -3.23 5.85 -12.32
C VAL A 257 -2.13 4.85 -11.97
N LEU A 258 -1.73 4.87 -10.71
CA LEU A 258 -0.62 4.07 -10.22
C LEU A 258 -1.14 2.77 -9.62
N LEU A 259 -0.50 1.67 -9.97
CA LEU A 259 -0.76 0.34 -9.43
C LEU A 259 0.40 -0.05 -8.51
N GLY A 260 0.09 -0.32 -7.24
CA GLY A 260 1.08 -0.65 -6.22
C GLY A 260 0.67 -1.84 -5.36
N GLY A 261 1.55 -2.24 -4.44
CA GLY A 261 1.36 -3.40 -3.57
C GLY A 261 1.75 -4.72 -4.23
N SER A 262 2.10 -5.70 -3.39
CA SER A 262 2.73 -6.95 -3.83
C SER A 262 1.92 -7.76 -4.85
N VAL A 263 0.60 -7.65 -4.84
CA VAL A 263 -0.27 -8.35 -5.81
C VAL A 263 -0.23 -7.68 -7.18
N LEU A 264 -0.34 -6.35 -7.25
CA LEU A 264 -0.36 -5.61 -8.51
C LEU A 264 1.04 -5.39 -9.11
N THR A 265 2.09 -5.59 -8.33
CA THR A 265 3.49 -5.48 -8.82
C THR A 265 4.11 -6.82 -9.15
N ALA A 266 3.40 -7.94 -8.94
CA ALA A 266 3.92 -9.29 -9.17
C ALA A 266 4.01 -9.70 -10.65
N GLY A 267 3.40 -8.92 -11.57
CA GLY A 267 3.44 -9.21 -13.00
C GLY A 267 2.55 -10.40 -13.41
N HIS A 268 1.38 -10.51 -12.82
CA HIS A 268 0.40 -11.54 -13.20
C HIS A 268 -0.33 -11.14 -14.49
N ALA A 269 0.09 -11.66 -15.64
CA ALA A 269 -0.40 -11.25 -16.95
C ALA A 269 -1.94 -11.20 -17.06
N LEU A 270 -2.66 -12.22 -16.56
CA LEU A 270 -4.12 -12.23 -16.57
C LEU A 270 -4.75 -11.06 -15.80
N LEU A 271 -4.15 -10.65 -14.68
CA LEU A 271 -4.61 -9.51 -13.90
C LEU A 271 -4.24 -8.21 -14.60
N ASP A 272 -2.99 -8.09 -15.03
CA ASP A 272 -2.44 -6.87 -15.62
C ASP A 272 -3.16 -6.50 -16.91
N ASP A 273 -3.41 -7.47 -17.80
CA ASP A 273 -4.15 -7.27 -19.04
C ASP A 273 -5.62 -6.90 -18.75
N ALA A 274 -6.28 -7.63 -17.83
CA ALA A 274 -7.67 -7.34 -17.49
C ALA A 274 -7.85 -5.94 -16.85
N VAL A 275 -6.91 -5.49 -16.01
CA VAL A 275 -6.93 -4.15 -15.41
C VAL A 275 -6.72 -3.10 -16.50
N ARG A 276 -5.73 -3.27 -17.40
CA ARG A 276 -5.48 -2.35 -18.51
C ARG A 276 -6.69 -2.21 -19.43
N ASP A 277 -7.26 -3.33 -19.86
CA ASP A 277 -8.40 -3.34 -20.78
C ASP A 277 -9.63 -2.64 -20.15
N GLN A 278 -9.90 -2.94 -18.90
CA GLN A 278 -11.04 -2.35 -18.18
C GLN A 278 -10.84 -0.86 -17.90
N LEU A 279 -9.63 -0.41 -17.54
CA LEU A 279 -9.31 1.01 -17.37
C LEU A 279 -9.36 1.75 -18.71
N ALA A 280 -8.83 1.17 -19.80
CA ALA A 280 -8.92 1.76 -21.11
C ALA A 280 -10.39 1.99 -21.56
N ALA A 281 -11.29 1.08 -21.19
CA ALA A 281 -12.71 1.21 -21.50
C ALA A 281 -13.45 2.23 -20.63
N ARG A 282 -13.12 2.36 -19.34
CA ARG A 282 -13.86 3.18 -18.36
C ARG A 282 -13.23 4.53 -18.04
N ALA A 283 -11.93 4.63 -18.19
CA ALA A 283 -11.13 5.82 -17.95
C ALA A 283 -10.08 5.98 -19.06
N PRO A 284 -10.49 6.26 -20.31
CA PRO A 284 -9.60 6.24 -21.48
C PRO A 284 -8.49 7.30 -21.44
N LYS A 285 -8.54 8.23 -20.49
CA LYS A 285 -7.50 9.24 -20.25
C LYS A 285 -6.57 8.86 -19.10
N ALA A 286 -6.80 7.72 -18.45
CA ALA A 286 -5.90 7.22 -17.41
C ALA A 286 -4.57 6.76 -18.03
N ASP A 287 -3.47 7.24 -17.46
CA ASP A 287 -2.11 6.82 -17.78
C ASP A 287 -1.65 5.82 -16.70
N VAL A 288 -1.69 4.52 -17.03
CA VAL A 288 -1.57 3.44 -16.06
C VAL A 288 -0.12 3.00 -15.91
N HIS A 289 0.43 3.12 -14.70
CA HIS A 289 1.80 2.74 -14.36
C HIS A 289 1.87 1.84 -13.13
N VAL A 290 2.82 0.90 -13.13
CA VAL A 290 3.18 0.13 -11.95
C VAL A 290 4.25 0.89 -11.17
N VAL A 291 4.03 1.10 -9.86
CA VAL A 291 4.98 1.84 -9.01
C VAL A 291 6.13 0.94 -8.60
N SER A 292 7.35 1.40 -8.85
CA SER A 292 8.60 0.75 -8.43
C SER A 292 9.44 1.61 -7.47
N THR A 293 9.01 2.84 -7.21
CA THR A 293 9.76 3.82 -6.39
C THR A 293 9.47 3.60 -4.91
N SER A 294 10.47 3.83 -4.07
CA SER A 294 10.33 3.70 -2.62
C SER A 294 9.29 4.67 -2.06
N PRO A 295 8.29 4.22 -1.28
CA PRO A 295 7.24 5.09 -0.75
C PRO A 295 7.75 6.19 0.20
N VAL A 296 8.89 5.99 0.89
CA VAL A 296 9.46 7.04 1.75
C VAL A 296 9.84 8.31 0.97
N LEU A 297 10.16 8.19 -0.34
CA LEU A 297 10.28 9.36 -1.21
C LEU A 297 8.94 10.12 -1.28
N GLY A 298 7.83 9.41 -1.40
CA GLY A 298 6.51 10.03 -1.42
C GLY A 298 6.19 10.77 -0.13
N ALA A 299 6.51 10.19 1.04
CA ALA A 299 6.41 10.87 2.33
C ALA A 299 7.30 12.13 2.40
N ALA A 300 8.52 12.07 1.84
CA ALA A 300 9.42 13.22 1.75
C ALA A 300 8.84 14.32 0.83
N LEU A 301 8.31 13.93 -0.33
CA LEU A 301 7.70 14.88 -1.27
C LEU A 301 6.44 15.53 -0.70
N LEU A 302 5.60 14.81 0.05
CA LEU A 302 4.45 15.37 0.76
C LEU A 302 4.89 16.40 1.82
N GLY A 303 6.00 16.14 2.50
CA GLY A 303 6.60 17.11 3.42
C GLY A 303 7.17 18.33 2.70
N LEU A 304 7.80 18.15 1.54
CA LEU A 304 8.27 19.26 0.70
C LEU A 304 7.11 20.08 0.13
N ASP A 305 6.00 19.42 -0.26
CA ASP A 305 4.76 20.11 -0.66
C ASP A 305 4.20 20.97 0.50
N HIS A 306 4.21 20.46 1.74
CA HIS A 306 3.81 21.22 2.92
C HIS A 306 4.68 22.47 3.16
N LEU A 307 5.98 22.36 2.90
CA LEU A 307 6.92 23.50 2.99
C LEU A 307 6.86 24.43 1.77
N ALA A 308 5.99 24.17 0.81
CA ALA A 308 5.92 24.88 -0.48
C ALA A 308 7.28 24.91 -1.21
N ALA A 309 8.06 23.82 -1.11
CA ALA A 309 9.35 23.69 -1.75
C ALA A 309 9.20 23.61 -3.29
N GLY A 310 10.09 24.29 -4.00
CA GLY A 310 10.05 24.35 -5.46
C GLY A 310 10.39 23.02 -6.14
N THR A 311 10.12 22.94 -7.44
CA THR A 311 10.33 21.74 -8.28
C THR A 311 11.77 21.23 -8.21
N GLU A 312 12.77 22.13 -8.18
CA GLU A 312 14.19 21.75 -8.11
C GLU A 312 14.52 20.93 -6.84
N ALA A 313 13.92 21.29 -5.68
CA ALA A 313 14.08 20.55 -4.44
C ALA A 313 13.44 19.15 -4.55
N GLN A 314 12.25 19.05 -5.13
CA GLN A 314 11.56 17.78 -5.34
C GLN A 314 12.34 16.86 -6.29
N GLU A 315 12.88 17.39 -7.39
CA GLU A 315 13.72 16.65 -8.33
C GLU A 315 15.04 16.18 -7.67
N ARG A 316 15.63 17.00 -6.80
CA ARG A 316 16.84 16.61 -6.06
C ARG A 316 16.55 15.43 -5.12
N ALA A 317 15.44 15.49 -4.39
CA ALA A 317 15.00 14.37 -3.57
C ALA A 317 14.80 13.10 -4.41
N ARG A 318 14.13 13.18 -5.57
CA ARG A 318 13.91 12.04 -6.47
C ARG A 318 15.22 11.40 -6.92
N ARG A 319 16.20 12.19 -7.37
CA ARG A 319 17.51 11.69 -7.82
C ARG A 319 18.23 10.85 -6.76
N HIS A 320 18.07 11.16 -5.47
CA HIS A 320 18.67 10.35 -4.40
C HIS A 320 18.17 8.91 -4.44
N TRP A 321 16.84 8.69 -4.55
CA TRP A 321 16.26 7.34 -4.59
C TRP A 321 16.40 6.64 -5.95
N GLU A 322 16.61 7.37 -7.03
CA GLU A 322 16.90 6.80 -8.35
C GLU A 322 18.34 6.27 -8.42
N SER A 323 19.30 6.99 -7.82
CA SER A 323 20.72 6.62 -7.80
C SER A 323 21.06 5.50 -6.81
N GLY A 324 20.26 5.30 -5.77
CA GLY A 324 20.46 4.28 -4.73
C GLY A 324 19.88 2.90 -5.04
N ARG A 325 19.51 2.60 -6.28
CA ARG A 325 19.12 1.24 -6.70
C ARG A 325 20.37 0.37 -6.88
N HIS A 326 20.89 -0.12 -5.76
CA HIS A 326 21.89 -1.21 -5.73
C HIS A 326 21.48 -2.26 -4.71
#